data_125a58f1498987856e71c43374aac7e3
#
_entry.id   125a58f1498987856e71c43374aac7e3
#
_cell.length_a   1.000
_cell.length_b   1.000
_cell.length_c   1.000
_cell.angle_alpha   90.00
_cell.angle_beta   90.00
_cell.angle_gamma   90.00
#
_symmetry.space_group_name_H-M   'P 1'
#
loop_
_entity.id
_entity.type
_entity.pdbx_description
1 polymer ?
#
loop_
_entity_poly.entity_id
_entity_poly.type
_entity_poly.pdbx_seq_one_letter_code
_entity_poly.pdbx_strand_id
1 'polypeptide(L)'
;MTFAIHGLAVSRGIAIGRAVVVASSRMEVRHYFIESSQIEAEIARARTARNAVVDELQRLMSDLPGDVPGELAALLEVHLMLLQDEVLAAGVRHWISERLYNAEWALMTQLEQISRQFDEMEDPYLRERKADLEQVADRILRYMRGAPACPVAQPPEPAADAVQPVLDGMADA
;
A
#
# COMPACT_ATOMS: atom_id res chain seq x y z
N MET A 1 -19.48 -27.87 4.99
CA MET A 1 -20.40 -26.75 4.69
C MET A 1 -19.78 -25.99 3.53
N THR A 2 -20.52 -25.82 2.44
CA THR A 2 -20.07 -25.05 1.27
C THR A 2 -20.77 -23.70 1.32
N PHE A 3 -20.03 -22.60 1.17
CA PHE A 3 -20.59 -21.25 1.07
C PHE A 3 -20.09 -20.57 -0.19
N ALA A 4 -20.87 -19.67 -0.74
CA ALA A 4 -20.50 -18.87 -1.91
C ALA A 4 -20.49 -17.39 -1.53
N ILE A 5 -19.47 -16.68 -2.00
CA ILE A 5 -19.35 -15.23 -1.86
C ILE A 5 -19.39 -14.63 -3.26
N HIS A 6 -20.25 -13.62 -3.45
CA HIS A 6 -20.28 -12.84 -4.68
C HIS A 6 -19.37 -11.62 -4.54
N GLY A 7 -18.58 -11.37 -5.56
CA GLY A 7 -17.62 -10.25 -5.59
C GLY A 7 -17.46 -9.71 -7.00
N LEU A 8 -16.69 -8.62 -7.11
CA LEU A 8 -16.30 -8.03 -8.38
C LEU A 8 -15.03 -8.71 -8.88
N ALA A 9 -15.05 -9.26 -10.09
CA ALA A 9 -13.87 -9.88 -10.68
C ALA A 9 -12.93 -8.79 -11.20
N VAL A 10 -11.72 -8.71 -10.64
CA VAL A 10 -10.65 -7.77 -11.08
C VAL A 10 -9.66 -8.42 -12.05
N SER A 11 -9.70 -9.73 -12.20
CA SER A 11 -8.92 -10.47 -13.21
C SER A 11 -9.76 -11.59 -13.83
N ARG A 12 -9.38 -12.02 -15.03
CA ARG A 12 -10.02 -13.14 -15.73
C ARG A 12 -9.34 -14.44 -15.34
N GLY A 13 -10.11 -15.50 -15.14
CA GLY A 13 -9.61 -16.83 -14.90
C GLY A 13 -10.31 -17.56 -13.76
N ILE A 14 -9.92 -18.80 -13.55
CA ILE A 14 -10.38 -19.66 -12.45
C ILE A 14 -9.13 -20.05 -11.67
N ALA A 15 -9.10 -19.81 -10.38
CA ALA A 15 -8.03 -20.27 -9.50
C ALA A 15 -8.61 -21.14 -8.39
N ILE A 16 -7.91 -22.22 -8.08
CA ILE A 16 -8.21 -23.09 -6.94
C ILE A 16 -7.09 -22.94 -5.93
N GLY A 17 -7.39 -22.49 -4.73
CA GLY A 17 -6.37 -22.26 -3.72
C GLY A 17 -6.94 -21.71 -2.42
N ARG A 18 -6.05 -21.32 -1.54
CA ARG A 18 -6.40 -20.71 -0.26
C ARG A 18 -6.65 -19.23 -0.47
N ALA A 19 -7.83 -18.73 -0.15
CA ALA A 19 -8.16 -17.32 -0.23
C ALA A 19 -7.45 -16.53 0.89
N VAL A 20 -6.82 -15.41 0.50
CA VAL A 20 -6.29 -14.41 1.44
C VAL A 20 -7.20 -13.20 1.37
N VAL A 21 -7.78 -12.83 2.50
CA VAL A 21 -8.63 -11.65 2.61
C VAL A 21 -7.76 -10.46 3.00
N VAL A 22 -7.62 -9.50 2.09
CA VAL A 22 -6.98 -8.23 2.38
C VAL A 22 -8.07 -7.25 2.76
N ALA A 23 -8.20 -6.96 4.05
CA ALA A 23 -9.14 -5.95 4.52
C ALA A 23 -8.57 -4.56 4.21
N SER A 24 -9.21 -3.86 3.28
CA SER A 24 -8.96 -2.43 3.03
C SER A 24 -9.80 -1.61 4.01
N SER A 25 -9.53 -1.72 5.31
CA SER A 25 -10.13 -0.82 6.29
C SER A 25 -9.39 0.51 6.24
N ARG A 26 -10.08 1.61 6.01
CA ARG A 26 -9.54 2.94 6.32
C ARG A 26 -9.08 2.90 7.78
N MET A 27 -7.76 3.01 7.98
CA MET A 27 -7.23 2.91 9.33
C MET A 27 -7.70 4.10 10.13
N GLU A 28 -8.42 3.84 11.23
CA GLU A 28 -8.74 4.87 12.21
C GLU A 28 -7.44 5.45 12.76
N VAL A 29 -7.14 6.70 12.43
CA VAL A 29 -5.97 7.42 12.90
C VAL A 29 -6.31 8.08 14.23
N ARG A 30 -5.50 7.81 15.25
CA ARG A 30 -5.65 8.51 16.53
C ARG A 30 -5.15 9.93 16.38
N HIS A 31 -6.00 10.90 16.70
CA HIS A 31 -5.67 12.31 16.69
C HIS A 31 -5.40 12.77 18.12
N TYR A 32 -4.16 13.15 18.41
CA TYR A 32 -3.78 13.73 19.69
C TYR A 32 -2.67 14.78 19.53
N PHE A 33 -2.63 15.73 20.44
CA PHE A 33 -1.55 16.71 20.51
C PHE A 33 -0.36 16.12 21.26
N ILE A 34 0.83 16.44 20.77
CA ILE A 34 2.09 16.06 21.40
C ILE A 34 2.65 17.23 22.22
N GLU A 35 3.58 16.96 23.11
CA GLU A 35 4.36 17.99 23.78
C GLU A 35 5.49 18.50 22.88
N SER A 36 5.91 19.76 23.08
CA SER A 36 7.02 20.34 22.30
C SER A 36 8.33 19.54 22.40
N SER A 37 8.54 18.86 23.50
CA SER A 37 9.68 17.94 23.71
C SER A 37 9.64 16.70 22.83
N GLN A 38 8.50 16.35 22.25
CA GLN A 38 8.27 15.15 21.43
C GLN A 38 8.36 15.43 19.92
N ILE A 39 8.46 16.70 19.50
CA ILE A 39 8.47 17.10 18.08
C ILE A 39 9.52 16.32 17.26
N GLU A 40 10.77 16.31 17.71
CA GLU A 40 11.86 15.65 17.00
C GLU A 40 11.64 14.13 16.92
N ALA A 41 11.11 13.52 17.98
CA ALA A 41 10.80 12.10 18.00
C ALA A 41 9.70 11.73 17.00
N GLU A 42 8.64 12.54 16.91
CA GLU A 42 7.53 12.34 15.96
C GLU A 42 7.96 12.56 14.51
N ILE A 43 8.78 13.58 14.25
CA ILE A 43 9.37 13.81 12.92
C ILE A 43 10.26 12.63 12.52
N ALA A 44 11.11 12.14 13.45
CA ALA A 44 11.96 10.99 13.19
C ALA A 44 11.14 9.73 12.92
N ARG A 45 10.04 9.52 13.65
CA ARG A 45 9.12 8.39 13.46
C ARG A 45 8.46 8.42 12.09
N ALA A 46 7.94 9.58 11.67
CA ALA A 46 7.36 9.77 10.34
C ALA A 46 8.38 9.49 9.22
N ARG A 47 9.59 10.04 9.37
CA ARG A 47 10.68 9.84 8.41
C ARG A 47 11.12 8.38 8.32
N THR A 48 11.24 7.69 9.45
CA THR A 48 11.62 6.27 9.51
C THR A 48 10.57 5.41 8.81
N ALA A 49 9.28 5.65 9.07
CA ALA A 49 8.20 4.92 8.42
C ALA A 49 8.19 5.15 6.90
N ARG A 50 8.35 6.40 6.45
CA ARG A 50 8.47 6.71 5.02
C ARG A 50 9.65 5.98 4.37
N ASN A 51 10.83 6.04 4.98
CA ASN A 51 12.01 5.39 4.44
C ASN A 51 11.85 3.86 4.37
N ALA A 52 11.20 3.24 5.36
CA ALA A 52 10.90 1.82 5.34
C ALA A 52 10.00 1.42 4.15
N VAL A 53 9.01 2.28 3.79
CA VAL A 53 8.19 2.06 2.58
C VAL A 53 9.02 2.22 1.31
N VAL A 54 9.93 3.20 1.26
CA VAL A 54 10.84 3.37 0.10
C VAL A 54 11.70 2.12 -0.08
N ASP A 55 12.32 1.62 0.99
CA ASP A 55 13.15 0.43 0.95
C ASP A 55 12.35 -0.82 0.54
N GLU A 56 11.10 -0.94 0.99
CA GLU A 56 10.19 -2.02 0.58
C GLU A 56 9.91 -1.97 -0.93
N LEU A 57 9.53 -0.80 -1.45
CA LEU A 57 9.21 -0.65 -2.88
C LEU A 57 10.44 -0.86 -3.77
N GLN A 58 11.62 -0.41 -3.34
CA GLN A 58 12.87 -0.63 -4.07
C GLN A 58 13.22 -2.12 -4.14
N ARG A 59 13.03 -2.86 -3.06
CA ARG A 59 13.20 -4.33 -3.06
C ARG A 59 12.21 -4.99 -4.01
N LEU A 60 10.93 -4.62 -3.91
CA LEU A 60 9.90 -5.14 -4.83
C LEU A 60 10.27 -4.89 -6.28
N MET A 61 10.79 -3.72 -6.63
CA MET A 61 11.24 -3.41 -7.99
C MET A 61 12.44 -4.26 -8.42
N SER A 62 13.40 -4.50 -7.51
CA SER A 62 14.58 -5.32 -7.83
C SER A 62 14.25 -6.81 -7.97
N ASP A 63 13.21 -7.27 -7.28
CA ASP A 63 12.78 -8.66 -7.29
C ASP A 63 11.74 -8.96 -8.38
N LEU A 64 11.34 -7.96 -9.20
CA LEU A 64 10.40 -8.17 -10.29
C LEU A 64 10.98 -9.11 -11.35
N PRO A 65 10.28 -10.21 -11.71
CA PRO A 65 10.63 -11.05 -12.84
C PRO A 65 10.68 -10.24 -14.14
N GLY A 66 11.56 -10.60 -15.07
CA GLY A 66 11.73 -9.86 -16.33
C GLY A 66 10.53 -9.92 -17.29
N ASP A 67 9.54 -10.74 -17.02
CA ASP A 67 8.29 -10.92 -17.79
C ASP A 67 7.09 -10.16 -17.20
N VAL A 68 7.32 -9.36 -16.15
CA VAL A 68 6.27 -8.57 -15.52
C VAL A 68 5.80 -7.45 -16.46
N PRO A 69 4.46 -7.19 -16.55
CA PRO A 69 3.95 -6.07 -17.31
C PRO A 69 4.58 -4.75 -16.90
N GLY A 70 5.05 -3.96 -17.87
CA GLY A 70 5.69 -2.67 -17.62
C GLY A 70 4.83 -1.69 -16.82
N GLU A 71 3.51 -1.86 -16.83
CA GLU A 71 2.55 -1.07 -16.05
C GLU A 71 2.77 -1.22 -14.53
N LEU A 72 3.16 -2.40 -14.05
CA LEU A 72 3.43 -2.60 -12.62
C LEU A 72 4.73 -1.89 -12.20
N ALA A 73 5.78 -1.97 -13.01
CA ALA A 73 7.02 -1.25 -12.75
C ALA A 73 6.77 0.27 -12.72
N ALA A 74 6.03 0.80 -13.71
CA ALA A 74 5.65 2.21 -13.76
C ALA A 74 4.83 2.65 -12.53
N LEU A 75 3.91 1.82 -12.03
CA LEU A 75 3.15 2.11 -10.81
C LEU A 75 4.07 2.23 -9.58
N LEU A 76 5.02 1.31 -9.44
CA LEU A 76 5.98 1.36 -8.33
C LEU A 76 6.90 2.58 -8.41
N GLU A 77 7.32 2.97 -9.60
CA GLU A 77 8.10 4.21 -9.82
C GLU A 77 7.31 5.46 -9.40
N VAL A 78 6.03 5.52 -9.74
CA VAL A 78 5.15 6.61 -9.32
C VAL A 78 5.04 6.67 -7.80
N HIS A 79 4.85 5.54 -7.13
CA HIS A 79 4.79 5.51 -5.67
C HIS A 79 6.12 5.95 -5.03
N LEU A 80 7.26 5.56 -5.60
CA LEU A 80 8.57 6.02 -5.14
C LEU A 80 8.74 7.53 -5.32
N MET A 81 8.29 8.08 -6.44
CA MET A 81 8.34 9.52 -6.70
C MET A 81 7.49 10.28 -5.68
N LEU A 82 6.27 9.83 -5.38
CA LEU A 82 5.40 10.44 -4.37
C LEU A 82 6.01 10.40 -2.96
N LEU A 83 6.68 9.29 -2.60
CA LEU A 83 7.37 9.14 -1.31
C LEU A 83 8.58 10.07 -1.18
N GLN A 84 9.24 10.41 -2.29
CA GLN A 84 10.40 11.29 -2.32
C GLN A 84 10.02 12.76 -2.45
N ASP A 85 8.74 13.06 -2.68
CA ASP A 85 8.25 14.43 -2.81
C ASP A 85 8.43 15.21 -1.50
N GLU A 86 9.12 16.34 -1.60
CA GLU A 86 9.37 17.22 -0.46
C GLU A 86 8.09 17.91 0.04
N VAL A 87 7.07 18.10 -0.80
CA VAL A 87 5.79 18.70 -0.39
C VAL A 87 5.10 17.84 0.66
N LEU A 88 5.12 16.50 0.49
CA LEU A 88 4.59 15.58 1.49
C LEU A 88 5.43 15.63 2.78
N ALA A 89 6.75 15.53 2.66
CA ALA A 89 7.65 15.49 3.81
C ALA A 89 7.68 16.80 4.60
N ALA A 90 7.76 17.95 3.90
CA ALA A 90 7.77 19.27 4.53
C ALA A 90 6.42 19.58 5.19
N GLY A 91 5.32 19.22 4.55
CA GLY A 91 3.99 19.40 5.12
C GLY A 91 3.79 18.61 6.41
N VAL A 92 4.18 17.33 6.45
CA VAL A 92 4.12 16.52 7.67
C VAL A 92 4.96 17.16 8.79
N ARG A 93 6.20 17.58 8.50
CA ARG A 93 7.03 18.30 9.48
C ARG A 93 6.37 19.55 9.99
N HIS A 94 5.77 20.35 9.10
CA HIS A 94 5.06 21.60 9.47
C HIS A 94 3.92 21.32 10.47
N TRP A 95 3.04 20.33 10.18
CA TRP A 95 1.94 20.00 11.07
C TRP A 95 2.40 19.50 12.45
N ILE A 96 3.51 18.73 12.50
CA ILE A 96 4.09 18.29 13.77
C ILE A 96 4.67 19.46 14.55
N SER A 97 5.46 20.34 13.91
CA SER A 97 6.18 21.43 14.58
C SER A 97 5.28 22.58 15.01
N GLU A 98 4.36 23.01 14.14
CA GLU A 98 3.56 24.22 14.35
C GLU A 98 2.21 23.95 15.01
N ARG A 99 1.67 22.73 14.80
CA ARG A 99 0.35 22.36 15.33
C ARG A 99 0.41 21.30 16.41
N LEU A 100 1.59 20.78 16.70
CA LEU A 100 1.80 19.74 17.71
C LEU A 100 0.96 18.47 17.46
N TYR A 101 0.70 18.14 16.19
CA TYR A 101 -0.01 16.93 15.83
C TYR A 101 0.93 15.72 15.94
N ASN A 102 0.40 14.57 16.37
CA ASN A 102 1.15 13.33 16.25
C ASN A 102 1.39 12.99 14.77
N ALA A 103 2.38 12.17 14.46
CA ALA A 103 2.85 11.93 13.10
C ALA A 103 1.76 11.37 12.16
N GLU A 104 0.89 10.49 12.66
CA GLU A 104 -0.21 9.94 11.87
C GLU A 104 -1.24 11.01 11.50
N TRP A 105 -1.62 11.86 12.45
CA TRP A 105 -2.55 12.96 12.19
C TRP A 105 -1.94 13.98 11.23
N ALA A 106 -0.67 14.32 11.42
CA ALA A 106 0.06 15.22 10.54
C ALA A 106 0.10 14.71 9.09
N LEU A 107 0.36 13.41 8.90
CA LEU A 107 0.34 12.77 7.59
C LEU A 107 -1.05 12.83 6.95
N MET A 108 -2.10 12.49 7.69
CA MET A 108 -3.47 12.54 7.18
C MET A 108 -3.92 13.95 6.81
N THR A 109 -3.56 14.93 7.64
CA THR A 109 -3.90 16.35 7.37
C THR A 109 -3.18 16.84 6.10
N GLN A 110 -1.92 16.49 5.93
CA GLN A 110 -1.16 16.84 4.72
C GLN A 110 -1.75 16.16 3.48
N LEU A 111 -2.13 14.88 3.60
CA LEU A 111 -2.79 14.14 2.52
C LEU A 111 -4.10 14.79 2.10
N GLU A 112 -4.95 15.19 3.06
CA GLU A 112 -6.19 15.89 2.78
C GLU A 112 -5.95 17.23 2.06
N GLN A 113 -4.92 17.96 2.47
CA GLN A 113 -4.56 19.22 1.83
C GLN A 113 -4.15 19.05 0.38
N ILE A 114 -3.28 18.06 0.08
CA ILE A 114 -2.87 17.74 -1.29
C ILE A 114 -4.07 17.23 -2.09
N SER A 115 -4.91 16.36 -1.51
CA SER A 115 -6.09 15.82 -2.17
C SER A 115 -7.09 16.91 -2.58
N ARG A 116 -7.30 17.94 -1.75
CA ARG A 116 -8.14 19.09 -2.09
C ARG A 116 -7.57 19.87 -3.27
N GLN A 117 -6.25 20.05 -3.32
CA GLN A 117 -5.61 20.72 -4.46
C GLN A 117 -5.84 19.93 -5.76
N PHE A 118 -5.79 18.58 -5.72
CA PHE A 118 -6.11 17.76 -6.88
C PHE A 118 -7.59 17.79 -7.27
N ASP A 119 -8.50 17.87 -6.30
CA ASP A 119 -9.94 17.99 -6.57
C ASP A 119 -10.31 19.33 -7.22
N GLU A 120 -9.55 20.40 -6.96
CA GLU A 120 -9.72 21.72 -7.59
C GLU A 120 -9.19 21.76 -9.05
N MET A 121 -8.39 20.77 -9.45
CA MET A 121 -7.87 20.65 -10.81
C MET A 121 -8.84 19.80 -11.67
N GLU A 122 -9.25 20.32 -12.82
CA GLU A 122 -10.19 19.64 -13.73
C GLU A 122 -9.57 18.45 -14.50
N ASP A 123 -8.28 18.15 -14.30
CA ASP A 123 -7.55 17.13 -15.03
C ASP A 123 -7.85 15.71 -14.50
N PRO A 124 -8.40 14.79 -15.32
CA PRO A 124 -8.66 13.41 -14.93
C PRO A 124 -7.39 12.65 -14.49
N TYR A 125 -6.23 12.97 -15.05
CA TYR A 125 -4.96 12.36 -14.71
C TYR A 125 -4.55 12.63 -13.25
N LEU A 126 -4.87 13.81 -12.73
CA LEU A 126 -4.56 14.17 -11.34
C LEU A 126 -5.46 13.45 -10.34
N ARG A 127 -6.68 13.05 -10.74
CA ARG A 127 -7.56 12.21 -9.89
C ARG A 127 -7.00 10.80 -9.68
N GLU A 128 -6.37 10.23 -10.69
CA GLU A 128 -5.68 8.93 -10.55
C GLU A 128 -4.51 9.06 -9.57
N ARG A 129 -3.77 10.16 -9.61
CA ARG A 129 -2.66 10.44 -8.67
C ARG A 129 -3.11 10.57 -7.22
N LYS A 130 -4.35 11.02 -6.98
CA LYS A 130 -4.92 11.05 -5.63
C LYS A 130 -5.01 9.65 -5.02
N ALA A 131 -5.46 8.66 -5.80
CA ALA A 131 -5.56 7.27 -5.35
C ALA A 131 -4.17 6.68 -5.02
N ASP A 132 -3.15 6.98 -5.83
CA ASP A 132 -1.77 6.55 -5.58
C ASP A 132 -1.23 7.17 -4.28
N LEU A 133 -1.49 8.46 -4.05
CA LEU A 133 -1.09 9.16 -2.85
C LEU A 133 -1.75 8.57 -1.58
N GLU A 134 -3.05 8.23 -1.65
CA GLU A 134 -3.77 7.56 -0.56
C GLU A 134 -3.16 6.17 -0.26
N GLN A 135 -2.79 5.40 -1.27
CA GLN A 135 -2.15 4.10 -1.09
C GLN A 135 -0.77 4.21 -0.43
N VAL A 136 0.03 5.18 -0.86
CA VAL A 136 1.34 5.47 -0.28
C VAL A 136 1.20 5.88 1.19
N ALA A 137 0.26 6.76 1.51
CA ALA A 137 0.00 7.19 2.88
C ALA A 137 -0.46 6.03 3.78
N ASP A 138 -1.33 5.15 3.28
CA ASP A 138 -1.78 3.95 4.02
C ASP A 138 -0.60 3.02 4.38
N ARG A 139 0.36 2.84 3.47
CA ARG A 139 1.59 2.08 3.74
C ARG A 139 2.43 2.73 4.84
N ILE A 140 2.64 4.05 4.79
CA ILE A 140 3.39 4.78 5.82
C ILE A 140 2.69 4.62 7.19
N LEU A 141 1.37 4.76 7.25
CA LEU A 141 0.59 4.59 8.48
C LEU A 141 0.74 3.18 9.08
N ARG A 142 0.77 2.14 8.25
CA ARG A 142 1.02 0.76 8.69
C ARG A 142 2.37 0.62 9.36
N TYR A 143 3.42 1.16 8.76
CA TYR A 143 4.77 1.16 9.36
C TYR A 143 4.82 1.95 10.68
N MET A 144 4.18 3.11 10.77
CA MET A 144 4.13 3.87 12.02
C MET A 144 3.48 3.09 13.18
N ARG A 145 2.58 2.16 12.87
CA ARG A 145 1.87 1.32 13.85
C ARG A 145 2.57 0.00 14.14
N GLY A 146 3.71 -0.27 13.52
CA GLY A 146 4.41 -1.55 13.65
C GLY A 146 3.64 -2.72 13.02
N ALA A 147 2.64 -2.45 12.17
CA ALA A 147 2.01 -3.50 11.40
C ALA A 147 3.01 -3.99 10.34
N PRO A 148 3.16 -5.31 10.15
CA PRO A 148 4.02 -5.81 9.08
C PRO A 148 3.53 -5.26 7.75
N ALA A 149 4.47 -5.00 6.84
CA ALA A 149 4.17 -4.80 5.43
C ALA A 149 3.12 -5.83 5.03
N CYS A 150 2.10 -5.41 4.25
CA CYS A 150 1.11 -6.37 3.75
C CYS A 150 1.90 -7.56 3.20
N PRO A 151 1.74 -8.78 3.72
CA PRO A 151 2.40 -9.90 3.13
C PRO A 151 1.86 -9.95 1.70
N VAL A 152 2.65 -9.51 0.73
CA VAL A 152 2.52 -10.05 -0.61
C VAL A 152 2.70 -11.53 -0.37
N ALA A 153 1.59 -12.27 -0.41
CA ALA A 153 1.59 -13.67 -0.10
C ALA A 153 2.71 -14.28 -0.92
N GLN A 154 3.77 -14.73 -0.24
CA GLN A 154 4.68 -15.66 -0.88
C GLN A 154 3.76 -16.72 -1.50
N PRO A 155 3.84 -16.97 -2.81
CA PRO A 155 3.04 -18.03 -3.38
C PRO A 155 3.29 -19.26 -2.51
N PRO A 156 2.23 -19.94 -2.02
CA PRO A 156 2.44 -21.15 -1.25
C PRO A 156 3.38 -22.02 -2.08
N GLU A 157 4.44 -22.53 -1.46
CA GLU A 157 5.27 -23.56 -2.11
C GLU A 157 4.30 -24.54 -2.77
N PRO A 158 4.48 -24.85 -4.06
CA PRO A 158 3.62 -25.83 -4.71
C PRO A 158 3.66 -27.08 -3.85
N ALA A 159 2.51 -27.45 -3.28
CA ALA A 159 2.39 -28.68 -2.54
C ALA A 159 2.87 -29.78 -3.49
N ALA A 160 4.00 -30.39 -3.17
CA ALA A 160 4.68 -31.38 -4.00
C ALA A 160 3.82 -32.64 -4.29
N ASP A 161 2.60 -32.70 -3.76
CA ASP A 161 1.74 -33.89 -3.78
C ASP A 161 0.34 -33.71 -4.39
N ALA A 162 0.07 -32.70 -5.19
CA ALA A 162 -1.29 -32.48 -5.68
C ALA A 162 -1.42 -32.23 -7.18
N VAL A 163 -0.70 -32.96 -8.01
CA VAL A 163 -1.09 -33.16 -9.43
C VAL A 163 -0.73 -34.58 -9.84
N GLN A 164 -1.51 -35.54 -9.43
CA GLN A 164 -1.67 -36.74 -10.28
C GLN A 164 -2.73 -36.39 -11.35
N PRO A 165 -2.37 -36.42 -12.62
CA PRO A 165 -3.37 -36.26 -13.66
C PRO A 165 -4.28 -37.51 -13.65
N VAL A 166 -5.56 -37.31 -13.35
CA VAL A 166 -6.61 -38.31 -13.65
C VAL A 166 -6.81 -38.28 -15.16
N LEU A 167 -5.92 -38.95 -15.88
CA LEU A 167 -6.00 -39.20 -17.33
C LEU A 167 -5.84 -40.68 -17.66
N ASP A 168 -6.20 -41.61 -16.78
CA ASP A 168 -6.39 -43.01 -17.11
C ASP A 168 -7.85 -43.38 -16.97
N GLY A 169 -8.59 -43.38 -18.07
CA GLY A 169 -9.95 -43.90 -18.07
C GLY A 169 -10.86 -43.49 -19.20
N MET A 170 -10.35 -43.08 -20.37
CA MET A 170 -11.21 -42.94 -21.55
C MET A 170 -10.51 -43.45 -22.82
N ALA A 171 -10.08 -44.70 -22.81
CA ALA A 171 -9.81 -45.46 -24.02
C ALA A 171 -10.35 -46.89 -23.75
N ASP A 172 -11.58 -47.12 -24.17
CA ASP A 172 -12.22 -48.37 -24.59
C ASP A 172 -13.74 -48.32 -24.30
N ALA A 173 -14.50 -47.78 -25.26
CA ALA A 173 -15.84 -48.27 -25.65
C ALA A 173 -16.30 -47.54 -26.93
#